data_8399fb1ec03cc7d598aa561d4d5137f9
#
_entry.id   8399fb1ec03cc7d598aa561d4d5137f9
#
_cell.length_a   1.000
_cell.length_b   1.000
_cell.length_c   1.000
_cell.angle_alpha   90.00
_cell.angle_beta   90.00
_cell.angle_gamma   90.00
#
_symmetry.space_group_name_H-M   'P 1'
#
loop_
_entity.id
_entity.type
_entity.pdbx_description
1 polymer ?
#
loop_
_entity_poly.entity_id
_entity_poly.type
_entity_poly.pdbx_seq_one_letter_code
_entity_poly.pdbx_strand_id
1 'polypeptide(L)'
;PVHTAGEAVTPVADIYDAVFETTSLVWPMPTRWPLIVRDLVLWIPLAKRTRVRVSFSLTTNREQVRKWYEPHCATLAERLQAIEQLRAAGIVTFATLAPLLPCDPEEFAEIALAATSEDIIADPVHVRAVKKHGATTRQAAIDISAKREFSAWLDPEFQADVLTRIQAVVA
;
A
#
# COMPACT_ATOMS: atom_id res chain seq x y z
N PRO A 1 0.47 23.81 -4.40
CA PRO A 1 1.88 24.06 -4.48
C PRO A 1 2.59 22.71 -4.56
N VAL A 2 3.35 22.51 -5.62
CA VAL A 2 4.20 21.31 -5.80
C VAL A 2 5.42 21.56 -4.93
N HIS A 3 5.54 20.86 -3.82
CA HIS A 3 6.77 20.88 -3.03
C HIS A 3 7.89 20.26 -3.87
N THR A 4 8.95 21.01 -4.08
CA THR A 4 10.15 20.51 -4.76
C THR A 4 10.81 19.47 -3.86
N ALA A 5 11.30 18.38 -4.44
CA ALA A 5 11.84 17.22 -3.75
C ALA A 5 13.02 17.52 -2.79
N GLY A 6 13.58 18.74 -2.81
CA GLY A 6 14.66 19.15 -1.92
C GLY A 6 14.22 19.71 -0.57
N GLU A 7 12.98 20.20 -0.45
CA GLU A 7 12.50 20.84 0.81
C GLU A 7 11.87 19.88 1.81
N ALA A 8 11.53 18.66 1.38
CA ALA A 8 10.87 17.68 2.23
C ALA A 8 11.83 16.82 3.09
N VAL A 9 13.15 16.89 2.84
CA VAL A 9 14.12 16.00 3.52
C VAL A 9 14.41 16.47 4.94
N THR A 10 14.52 17.77 5.17
CA THR A 10 14.89 18.31 6.50
C THR A 10 13.81 18.08 7.57
N PRO A 11 12.51 18.37 7.31
CA PRO A 11 11.48 18.09 8.31
C PRO A 11 11.29 16.60 8.63
N VAL A 12 11.55 15.74 7.66
CA VAL A 12 11.43 14.28 7.84
C VAL A 12 12.60 13.76 8.66
N ALA A 13 13.82 14.24 8.44
CA ALA A 13 15.00 13.91 9.23
C ALA A 13 14.84 14.35 10.70
N ASP A 14 14.33 15.55 10.95
CA ASP A 14 14.09 16.08 12.30
C ASP A 14 13.02 15.27 13.05
N ILE A 15 11.96 14.82 12.36
CA ILE A 15 10.95 13.92 12.93
C ILE A 15 11.59 12.57 13.28
N TYR A 16 12.48 12.06 12.43
CA TYR A 16 13.16 10.80 12.69
C TYR A 16 14.10 10.92 13.90
N ASP A 17 14.88 11.96 14.01
CA ASP A 17 15.77 12.18 15.16
C ASP A 17 14.98 12.28 16.47
N ALA A 18 13.87 13.01 16.51
CA ALA A 18 12.99 13.09 17.66
C ALA A 18 12.34 11.74 18.03
N VAL A 19 12.02 10.92 17.05
CA VAL A 19 11.47 9.56 17.24
C VAL A 19 12.57 8.59 17.70
N PHE A 20 13.79 8.77 17.22
CA PHE A 20 14.95 7.95 17.58
C PHE A 20 15.31 8.00 19.07
N GLU A 21 15.11 9.13 19.70
CA GLU A 21 15.45 9.32 21.11
C GLU A 21 14.46 8.66 22.07
N THR A 22 13.24 8.37 21.63
CA THR A 22 12.13 8.11 22.55
C THR A 22 11.53 6.71 22.54
N THR A 23 11.80 5.82 21.55
CA THR A 23 10.99 4.60 21.49
C THR A 23 11.64 3.33 20.95
N SER A 24 11.37 2.21 21.62
CA SER A 24 11.46 0.82 21.13
C SER A 24 10.23 0.42 20.29
N LEU A 25 9.57 1.33 19.59
CA LEU A 25 8.30 1.10 18.90
C LEU A 25 8.50 0.43 17.53
N VAL A 26 7.58 -0.48 17.22
CA VAL A 26 7.35 -0.98 15.87
C VAL A 26 6.62 0.08 15.07
N TRP A 27 7.25 0.66 14.06
CA TRP A 27 6.64 1.67 13.21
C TRP A 27 6.15 1.05 11.89
N PRO A 28 4.84 0.83 11.71
CA PRO A 28 4.28 0.52 10.41
C PRO A 28 4.18 1.82 9.61
N MET A 29 4.92 1.89 8.50
CA MET A 29 4.85 3.02 7.57
C MET A 29 4.07 2.62 6.31
N PRO A 30 2.81 3.03 6.19
CA PRO A 30 2.04 2.79 4.99
C PRO A 30 2.56 3.70 3.86
N THR A 31 2.90 3.10 2.73
CA THR A 31 3.28 3.84 1.53
C THR A 31 2.73 3.21 0.26
N ARG A 32 2.60 4.00 -0.77
CA ARG A 32 2.32 3.57 -2.14
C ARG A 32 3.31 4.20 -3.14
N TRP A 33 4.32 4.89 -2.61
CA TRP A 33 5.27 5.63 -3.42
C TRP A 33 6.67 5.02 -3.33
N PRO A 34 7.30 4.68 -4.48
CA PRO A 34 8.68 4.20 -4.55
C PRO A 34 9.71 5.19 -3.99
N LEU A 35 9.34 6.46 -3.80
CA LEU A 35 10.21 7.50 -3.24
C LEU A 35 10.78 7.16 -1.85
N ILE A 36 10.17 6.24 -1.11
CA ILE A 36 10.69 5.77 0.17
C ILE A 36 12.11 5.18 0.04
N VAL A 37 12.44 4.65 -1.13
CA VAL A 37 13.78 4.08 -1.41
C VAL A 37 14.87 5.15 -1.40
N ARG A 38 14.55 6.38 -1.77
CA ARG A 38 15.48 7.51 -1.70
C ARG A 38 16.03 7.72 -0.30
N ASP A 39 15.23 7.42 0.71
CA ASP A 39 15.53 7.68 2.10
C ASP A 39 16.13 6.45 2.82
N LEU A 40 16.62 5.43 2.08
CA LEU A 40 17.28 4.23 2.62
C LEU A 40 18.45 4.56 3.53
N VAL A 41 19.16 5.66 3.26
CA VAL A 41 20.25 6.16 4.11
C VAL A 41 19.79 6.45 5.55
N LEU A 42 18.51 6.80 5.72
CA LEU A 42 17.90 7.05 7.04
C LEU A 42 17.30 5.75 7.62
N TRP A 43 16.69 4.92 6.76
CA TRP A 43 16.02 3.69 7.19
C TRP A 43 16.98 2.63 7.70
N ILE A 44 18.15 2.45 7.05
CA ILE A 44 19.13 1.42 7.42
C ILE A 44 19.65 1.59 8.84
N PRO A 45 20.12 2.78 9.28
CA PRO A 45 20.51 2.99 10.65
C PRO A 45 19.37 2.82 11.65
N LEU A 46 18.15 3.25 11.27
CA LEU A 46 16.96 3.12 12.08
C LEU A 46 16.61 1.65 12.32
N ALA A 47 16.62 0.84 11.28
CA ALA A 47 16.29 -0.58 11.36
C ALA A 47 17.28 -1.38 12.24
N LYS A 48 18.49 -0.88 12.45
CA LYS A 48 19.47 -1.45 13.39
C LYS A 48 19.16 -1.14 14.86
N ARG A 49 18.40 -0.08 15.13
CA ARG A 49 18.10 0.41 16.49
C ARG A 49 16.69 0.05 16.93
N THR A 50 15.77 -0.06 16.01
CA THR A 50 14.38 -0.36 16.28
C THR A 50 13.77 -1.21 15.16
N ARG A 51 12.60 -1.80 15.40
CA ARG A 51 11.92 -2.62 14.40
C ARG A 51 11.14 -1.72 13.41
N VAL A 52 11.77 -1.44 12.27
CA VAL A 52 11.13 -0.72 11.16
C VAL A 52 10.38 -1.73 10.28
N ARG A 53 9.13 -1.43 9.98
CA ARG A 53 8.28 -2.18 9.07
C ARG A 53 7.65 -1.23 8.05
N VAL A 54 7.78 -1.56 6.78
CA VAL A 54 7.17 -0.76 5.71
C VAL A 54 5.99 -1.52 5.12
N SER A 55 4.79 -0.92 5.23
CA SER A 55 3.58 -1.40 4.58
C SER A 55 3.48 -0.82 3.18
N PHE A 56 3.52 -1.67 2.16
CA PHE A 56 3.30 -1.24 0.79
C PHE A 56 1.86 -1.49 0.35
N SER A 57 1.16 -0.42 -0.02
CA SER A 57 -0.19 -0.53 -0.55
C SER A 57 -0.14 -1.02 -2.00
N LEU A 58 -0.60 -2.24 -2.23
CA LEU A 58 -0.87 -2.83 -3.53
C LEU A 58 -2.39 -2.91 -3.70
N THR A 59 -2.93 -2.31 -4.75
CA THR A 59 -4.38 -2.13 -4.87
C THR A 59 -5.01 -2.97 -5.98
N THR A 60 -4.23 -3.35 -6.98
CA THR A 60 -4.64 -4.19 -8.11
C THR A 60 -3.42 -4.69 -8.87
N ASN A 61 -3.52 -5.85 -9.51
CA ASN A 61 -2.54 -6.34 -10.48
C ASN A 61 -2.87 -5.93 -11.93
N ARG A 62 -4.01 -5.24 -12.14
CA ARG A 62 -4.43 -4.77 -13.46
C ARG A 62 -4.02 -3.32 -13.69
N GLU A 63 -3.01 -3.07 -14.51
CA GLU A 63 -2.51 -1.71 -14.76
C GLU A 63 -3.58 -0.77 -15.33
N GLN A 64 -4.53 -1.29 -16.12
CA GLN A 64 -5.63 -0.50 -16.64
C GLN A 64 -6.59 -0.04 -15.53
N VAL A 65 -6.85 -0.90 -14.55
CA VAL A 65 -7.65 -0.56 -13.36
C VAL A 65 -6.93 0.50 -12.55
N ARG A 66 -5.62 0.33 -12.31
CA ARG A 66 -4.82 1.35 -11.62
C ARG A 66 -4.95 2.72 -12.30
N LYS A 67 -4.84 2.79 -13.63
CA LYS A 67 -4.98 4.05 -14.37
C LYS A 67 -6.34 4.72 -14.18
N TRP A 68 -7.40 3.95 -14.00
CA TRP A 68 -8.73 4.51 -13.77
C TRP A 68 -8.94 5.00 -12.34
N TYR A 69 -8.48 4.24 -11.35
CA TYR A 69 -8.74 4.54 -9.93
C TYR A 69 -7.62 5.34 -9.27
N GLU A 70 -6.39 5.12 -9.68
CA GLU A 70 -5.18 5.74 -9.11
C GLU A 70 -4.25 6.30 -10.22
N PRO A 71 -4.72 7.23 -11.09
CA PRO A 71 -3.98 7.66 -12.28
C PRO A 71 -2.60 8.27 -11.97
N HIS A 72 -2.45 8.83 -10.79
CA HIS A 72 -1.21 9.51 -10.36
C HIS A 72 -0.34 8.66 -9.43
N CYS A 73 -0.73 7.44 -9.14
CA CYS A 73 0.06 6.55 -8.30
C CYS A 73 1.06 5.74 -9.14
N ALA A 74 2.12 5.29 -8.48
CA ALA A 74 3.11 4.40 -9.10
C ALA A 74 2.47 3.11 -9.60
N THR A 75 3.04 2.55 -10.65
CA THR A 75 2.65 1.24 -11.19
C THR A 75 2.91 0.13 -10.20
N LEU A 76 2.29 -1.04 -10.39
CA LEU A 76 2.58 -2.21 -9.57
C LEU A 76 4.07 -2.60 -9.68
N ALA A 77 4.64 -2.58 -10.88
CA ALA A 77 6.05 -2.90 -11.10
C ALA A 77 7.00 -1.97 -10.32
N GLU A 78 6.75 -0.67 -10.32
CA GLU A 78 7.55 0.30 -9.55
C GLU A 78 7.42 0.07 -8.04
N ARG A 79 6.22 -0.29 -7.56
CA ARG A 79 5.99 -0.62 -6.14
C ARG A 79 6.74 -1.89 -5.75
N LEU A 80 6.69 -2.94 -6.57
CA LEU A 80 7.41 -4.19 -6.33
C LEU A 80 8.92 -3.99 -6.35
N GLN A 81 9.45 -3.21 -7.29
CA GLN A 81 10.87 -2.86 -7.32
C GLN A 81 11.31 -2.12 -6.06
N ALA A 82 10.48 -1.21 -5.53
CA ALA A 82 10.78 -0.52 -4.29
C ALA A 82 10.79 -1.47 -3.09
N ILE A 83 9.84 -2.42 -3.03
CA ILE A 83 9.81 -3.47 -2.01
C ILE A 83 11.09 -4.31 -2.04
N GLU A 84 11.53 -4.72 -3.24
CA GLU A 84 12.76 -5.49 -3.41
C GLU A 84 13.99 -4.73 -2.90
N GLN A 85 14.11 -3.45 -3.22
CA GLN A 85 15.22 -2.61 -2.75
C GLN A 85 15.20 -2.44 -1.21
N LEU A 86 14.02 -2.25 -0.61
CA LEU A 86 13.89 -2.19 0.85
C LEU A 86 14.30 -3.51 1.51
N ARG A 87 13.84 -4.63 0.97
CA ARG A 87 14.20 -5.97 1.48
C ARG A 87 15.69 -6.26 1.33
N ALA A 88 16.30 -5.89 0.20
CA ALA A 88 17.74 -6.00 -0.01
C ALA A 88 18.55 -5.15 1.00
N ALA A 89 17.98 -4.05 1.48
CA ALA A 89 18.55 -3.22 2.53
C ALA A 89 18.24 -3.72 3.96
N GLY A 90 17.60 -4.87 4.11
CA GLY A 90 17.24 -5.46 5.42
C GLY A 90 16.03 -4.83 6.09
N ILE A 91 15.22 -4.07 5.36
CA ILE A 91 13.99 -3.48 5.89
C ILE A 91 12.85 -4.49 5.72
N VAL A 92 12.12 -4.75 6.81
CA VAL A 92 10.94 -5.62 6.79
C VAL A 92 9.81 -4.95 6.02
N THR A 93 9.28 -5.65 5.01
CA THR A 93 8.17 -5.15 4.19
C THR A 93 6.98 -6.10 4.25
N PHE A 94 5.78 -5.55 4.15
CA PHE A 94 4.56 -6.33 3.99
C PHE A 94 3.57 -5.64 3.04
N ALA A 95 2.78 -6.45 2.35
CA ALA A 95 1.77 -5.97 1.42
C ALA A 95 0.46 -5.65 2.15
N THR A 96 -0.15 -4.52 1.79
CA THR A 96 -1.50 -4.16 2.19
C THR A 96 -2.36 -4.01 0.94
N LEU A 97 -3.31 -4.90 0.74
CA LEU A 97 -4.25 -4.88 -0.39
C LEU A 97 -5.45 -4.00 -0.03
N ALA A 98 -5.20 -2.69 0.11
CA ALA A 98 -6.21 -1.74 0.60
C ALA A 98 -6.09 -0.35 -0.08
N PRO A 99 -7.18 0.13 -0.70
CA PRO A 99 -8.41 -0.61 -0.98
C PRO A 99 -8.17 -1.68 -2.05
N LEU A 100 -8.82 -2.83 -1.91
CA LEU A 100 -8.78 -3.88 -2.93
C LEU A 100 -9.64 -3.46 -4.11
N LEU A 101 -9.00 -3.08 -5.21
CA LEU A 101 -9.64 -2.69 -6.48
C LEU A 101 -9.86 -3.93 -7.37
N PRO A 102 -10.63 -3.81 -8.46
CA PRO A 102 -10.79 -4.90 -9.41
C PRO A 102 -9.46 -5.51 -9.83
N CYS A 103 -9.31 -6.82 -9.61
CA CYS A 103 -8.06 -7.56 -9.83
C CYS A 103 -8.35 -8.99 -10.26
N ASP A 104 -7.32 -9.76 -10.54
CA ASP A 104 -7.33 -11.21 -10.63
C ASP A 104 -6.89 -11.76 -9.26
N PRO A 105 -7.83 -12.24 -8.42
CA PRO A 105 -7.58 -12.47 -7.00
C PRO A 105 -6.44 -13.43 -6.71
N GLU A 106 -6.38 -14.56 -7.41
CA GLU A 106 -5.36 -15.60 -7.20
C GLU A 106 -3.98 -15.11 -7.61
N GLU A 107 -3.85 -14.57 -8.82
CA GLU A 107 -2.59 -14.01 -9.30
C GLU A 107 -2.11 -12.85 -8.41
N PHE A 108 -3.06 -12.02 -7.97
CA PHE A 108 -2.71 -10.89 -7.10
C PHE A 108 -2.25 -11.32 -5.71
N ALA A 109 -2.84 -12.40 -5.18
CA ALA A 109 -2.40 -13.02 -3.94
C ALA A 109 -0.97 -13.58 -4.04
N GLU A 110 -0.62 -14.27 -5.14
CA GLU A 110 0.73 -14.76 -5.41
C GLU A 110 1.75 -13.61 -5.47
N ILE A 111 1.41 -12.51 -6.15
CA ILE A 111 2.24 -11.31 -6.21
C ILE A 111 2.44 -10.72 -4.81
N ALA A 112 1.39 -10.64 -4.01
CA ALA A 112 1.46 -10.12 -2.65
C ALA A 112 2.31 -11.00 -1.74
N LEU A 113 2.21 -12.33 -1.83
CA LEU A 113 3.06 -13.28 -1.11
C LEU A 113 4.53 -13.11 -1.46
N ALA A 114 4.85 -12.97 -2.75
CA ALA A 114 6.24 -12.76 -3.19
C ALA A 114 6.81 -11.41 -2.69
N ALA A 115 5.95 -10.41 -2.53
CA ALA A 115 6.33 -9.06 -2.10
C ALA A 115 6.42 -8.89 -0.58
N THR A 116 5.79 -9.77 0.21
CA THR A 116 5.76 -9.66 1.66
C THR A 116 6.70 -10.66 2.35
N SER A 117 7.19 -10.31 3.53
CA SER A 117 7.87 -11.23 4.45
C SER A 117 7.04 -11.50 5.72
N GLU A 118 5.83 -11.00 5.77
CA GLU A 118 4.91 -11.07 6.90
C GLU A 118 3.47 -11.26 6.40
N ASP A 119 2.50 -11.12 7.30
CA ASP A 119 1.09 -11.26 6.98
C ASP A 119 0.60 -10.23 5.93
N ILE A 120 -0.31 -10.65 5.07
CA ILE A 120 -0.98 -9.80 4.10
C ILE A 120 -2.26 -9.27 4.73
N ILE A 121 -2.47 -7.96 4.65
CA ILE A 121 -3.71 -7.31 5.06
C ILE A 121 -4.50 -6.98 3.79
N ALA A 122 -5.75 -7.45 3.70
CA ALA A 122 -6.65 -7.10 2.62
C ALA A 122 -7.89 -6.38 3.17
N ASP A 123 -8.29 -5.29 2.52
CA ASP A 123 -9.46 -4.49 2.88
C ASP A 123 -10.20 -4.05 1.61
N PRO A 124 -11.47 -4.42 1.45
CA PRO A 124 -12.23 -4.10 0.26
C PRO A 124 -12.55 -2.61 0.16
N VAL A 125 -13.05 -2.18 -1.00
CA VAL A 125 -13.56 -0.82 -1.18
C VAL A 125 -14.86 -0.65 -0.39
N HIS A 126 -14.81 0.16 0.66
CA HIS A 126 -15.99 0.45 1.47
C HIS A 126 -16.91 1.47 0.82
N VAL A 127 -18.15 1.09 0.58
CA VAL A 127 -19.18 1.92 -0.06
C VAL A 127 -19.94 2.81 0.94
N ARG A 128 -19.71 2.64 2.23
CA ARG A 128 -20.44 3.38 3.26
C ARG A 128 -19.86 4.78 3.47
N ALA A 129 -20.55 5.77 2.93
CA ALA A 129 -20.28 7.21 3.06
C ALA A 129 -20.37 7.78 4.50
N VAL A 130 -20.18 6.99 5.55
CA VAL A 130 -20.50 7.40 6.92
C VAL A 130 -19.29 7.92 7.70
N LYS A 131 -18.07 7.84 7.17
CA LYS A 131 -16.90 8.41 7.86
C LYS A 131 -16.54 9.76 7.28
N LYS A 132 -16.76 10.82 8.05
CA LYS A 132 -16.32 12.20 7.76
C LYS A 132 -14.78 12.30 7.54
N HIS A 133 -14.03 11.34 8.02
CA HIS A 133 -12.58 11.27 7.94
C HIS A 133 -12.16 9.83 7.70
N GLY A 134 -11.97 9.47 6.49
CA GLY A 134 -11.48 8.15 6.12
C GLY A 134 -11.54 8.01 4.61
N ALA A 135 -10.40 7.74 4.06
CA ALA A 135 -10.05 8.12 2.71
C ALA A 135 -10.62 7.23 1.60
N THR A 136 -11.58 6.37 1.77
CA THR A 136 -11.58 5.25 0.83
C THR A 136 -12.81 5.06 -0.04
N THR A 137 -13.91 5.72 0.21
CA THR A 137 -14.99 5.69 -0.79
C THR A 137 -15.25 7.09 -1.32
N ARG A 138 -14.42 7.48 -2.24
CA ARG A 138 -14.71 8.68 -3.02
C ARG A 138 -15.83 8.35 -3.99
N GLN A 139 -16.79 9.25 -4.14
CA GLN A 139 -17.85 9.14 -5.15
C GLN A 139 -17.26 8.79 -6.53
N ALA A 140 -16.10 9.33 -6.86
CA ALA A 140 -15.37 9.01 -8.08
C ALA A 140 -15.09 7.51 -8.28
N ALA A 141 -14.77 6.76 -7.22
CA ALA A 141 -14.56 5.31 -7.34
C ALA A 141 -15.86 4.57 -7.67
N ILE A 142 -16.97 4.98 -7.06
CA ILE A 142 -18.31 4.43 -7.36
C ILE A 142 -18.67 4.72 -8.82
N ASP A 143 -18.47 5.95 -9.27
CA ASP A 143 -18.78 6.37 -10.63
C ASP A 143 -17.90 5.62 -11.66
N ILE A 144 -16.63 5.39 -11.35
CA ILE A 144 -15.73 4.58 -12.18
C ILE A 144 -16.23 3.12 -12.23
N SER A 145 -16.57 2.54 -11.08
CA SER A 145 -17.08 1.16 -11.00
C SER A 145 -18.33 0.97 -11.84
N ALA A 146 -19.30 1.89 -11.74
CA ALA A 146 -20.51 1.86 -12.54
C ALA A 146 -20.23 1.99 -14.04
N LYS A 147 -19.35 2.93 -14.42
CA LYS A 147 -18.99 3.22 -15.81
C LYS A 147 -18.16 2.12 -16.49
N ARG A 148 -17.47 1.30 -15.71
CA ARG A 148 -16.53 0.28 -16.19
C ARG A 148 -17.00 -1.16 -15.92
N GLU A 149 -18.26 -1.34 -15.55
CA GLU A 149 -18.86 -2.66 -15.28
C GLU A 149 -18.25 -3.39 -14.08
N PHE A 150 -17.70 -2.62 -13.13
CA PHE A 150 -17.13 -3.14 -11.87
C PHE A 150 -18.07 -2.98 -10.68
N SER A 151 -19.37 -2.80 -10.92
CA SER A 151 -20.32 -2.58 -9.82
C SER A 151 -20.38 -3.74 -8.82
N ALA A 152 -20.12 -4.97 -9.27
CA ALA A 152 -20.01 -6.13 -8.39
C ALA A 152 -18.93 -5.96 -7.30
N TRP A 153 -17.84 -5.25 -7.59
CA TRP A 153 -16.78 -4.97 -6.61
C TRP A 153 -17.20 -4.04 -5.47
N LEU A 154 -18.40 -3.48 -5.54
CA LEU A 154 -19.01 -2.69 -4.47
C LEU A 154 -20.02 -3.52 -3.65
N ASP A 155 -20.31 -4.74 -4.07
CA ASP A 155 -21.20 -5.67 -3.40
C ASP A 155 -20.47 -6.42 -2.28
N PRO A 156 -20.97 -6.44 -1.03
CA PRO A 156 -20.30 -7.09 0.10
C PRO A 156 -20.15 -8.62 -0.07
N GLU A 157 -21.09 -9.31 -0.72
CA GLU A 157 -21.00 -10.76 -0.91
C GLU A 157 -19.91 -11.09 -1.94
N PHE A 158 -19.86 -10.33 -3.03
CA PHE A 158 -18.79 -10.46 -4.02
C PHE A 158 -17.42 -10.14 -3.41
N GLN A 159 -17.32 -9.10 -2.58
CA GLN A 159 -16.08 -8.75 -1.86
C GLN A 159 -15.63 -9.88 -0.92
N ALA A 160 -16.57 -10.52 -0.21
CA ALA A 160 -16.27 -11.66 0.66
C ALA A 160 -15.76 -12.87 -0.15
N ASP A 161 -16.33 -13.16 -1.31
CA ASP A 161 -15.83 -14.20 -2.21
C ASP A 161 -14.40 -13.91 -2.67
N VAL A 162 -14.13 -12.70 -3.15
CA VAL A 162 -12.79 -12.29 -3.57
C VAL A 162 -11.77 -12.43 -2.44
N LEU A 163 -12.10 -12.00 -1.23
CA LEU A 163 -11.23 -12.15 -0.07
C LEU A 163 -10.98 -13.62 0.27
N THR A 164 -12.01 -14.47 0.17
CA THR A 164 -11.88 -15.92 0.39
C THR A 164 -10.92 -16.55 -0.62
N ARG A 165 -11.00 -16.16 -1.89
CA ARG A 165 -10.10 -16.63 -2.94
C ARG A 165 -8.66 -16.19 -2.70
N ILE A 166 -8.44 -14.95 -2.30
CA ILE A 166 -7.11 -14.45 -1.90
C ILE A 166 -6.60 -15.26 -0.71
N GLN A 167 -7.44 -15.47 0.31
CA GLN A 167 -7.07 -16.21 1.50
C GLN A 167 -6.68 -17.66 1.20
N ALA A 168 -7.37 -18.30 0.26
CA ALA A 168 -7.07 -19.68 -0.16
C ALA A 168 -5.67 -19.84 -0.78
N VAL A 169 -5.11 -18.78 -1.37
CA VAL A 169 -3.76 -18.78 -1.92
C VAL A 169 -2.70 -18.52 -0.84
N VAL A 170 -3.04 -17.68 0.16
CA VAL A 170 -2.06 -17.25 1.18
C VAL A 170 -2.06 -18.13 2.45
N ALA A 171 -2.99 -19.06 2.57
CA ALA A 171 -3.08 -19.99 3.70
C ALA A 171 -2.08 -21.14 3.58
#